data_a1cc4c962c6907bc76dee749d785b31e
#
_entry.id   a1cc4c962c6907bc76dee749d785b31e
#
_cell.length_a   1.000
_cell.length_b   1.000
_cell.length_c   1.000
_cell.angle_alpha   90.00
_cell.angle_beta   90.00
_cell.angle_gamma   90.00
#
_symmetry.space_group_name_H-M   'P 1'
#
loop_
_entity.id
_entity.type
_entity.pdbx_description
1 polymer ?
#
loop_
_entity_poly.entity_id
_entity_poly.type
_entity_poly.pdbx_seq_one_letter_code
_entity_poly.pdbx_strand_id
1 'polypeptide(L)'
;MNIILLGPPGAGKGTQASRLVENRGMVQLSTGDMLRAAVKAETPVGLKAKAIMESGGLVSDEIVSGIIGEALDALSPETGVIFDGYPRTQAQAHSLDDLLDARGRTLDHVIELAVDEDALVERITGRFTCAACGEGYHDSFKRPKADGVCDKCGGTEFKRRADDNEETVRTRMAEYRAKTAPILPIYEARGIVSRVDGMADMDDVSAAIAAILDR
;
A
#
# COMPACT_ATOMS: atom_id res chain seq x y z
N MET A 1 -10.65 1.59 -14.28
CA MET A 1 -9.18 1.43 -14.23
C MET A 1 -8.80 0.81 -12.89
N ASN A 2 -8.04 -0.28 -12.91
CA ASN A 2 -7.58 -0.97 -11.70
C ASN A 2 -6.05 -1.08 -11.76
N ILE A 3 -5.37 -0.66 -10.70
CA ILE A 3 -3.90 -0.61 -10.67
C ILE A 3 -3.33 -1.25 -9.42
N ILE A 4 -2.15 -1.81 -9.53
CA ILE A 4 -1.34 -2.23 -8.38
C ILE A 4 -0.23 -1.20 -8.17
N LEU A 5 -0.05 -0.75 -6.93
CA LEU A 5 1.18 -0.09 -6.51
C LEU A 5 2.09 -1.13 -5.84
N LEU A 6 3.20 -1.43 -6.49
CA LEU A 6 4.19 -2.41 -6.03
C LEU A 6 5.46 -1.71 -5.56
N GLY A 7 6.13 -2.32 -4.62
CA GLY A 7 7.38 -1.81 -4.05
C GLY A 7 7.53 -2.22 -2.59
N PRO A 8 8.75 -2.19 -2.06
CA PRO A 8 9.01 -2.59 -0.68
C PRO A 8 8.29 -1.73 0.35
N PRO A 9 8.24 -2.16 1.61
CA PRO A 9 7.82 -1.29 2.71
C PRO A 9 8.61 0.03 2.67
N GLY A 10 7.93 1.16 2.90
CA GLY A 10 8.58 2.48 2.85
C GLY A 10 8.74 3.12 1.47
N ALA A 11 8.42 2.45 0.37
CA ALA A 11 8.54 2.97 -1.00
C ALA A 11 7.61 4.15 -1.34
N GLY A 12 6.69 4.54 -0.46
CA GLY A 12 5.77 5.66 -0.71
C GLY A 12 4.43 5.27 -1.34
N LYS A 13 4.12 3.98 -1.49
CA LYS A 13 2.86 3.49 -2.08
C LYS A 13 1.62 4.17 -1.53
N GLY A 14 1.47 4.18 -0.20
CA GLY A 14 0.30 4.79 0.45
C GLY A 14 0.19 6.30 0.19
N THR A 15 1.30 7.02 0.12
CA THR A 15 1.32 8.45 -0.23
C THR A 15 0.80 8.68 -1.65
N GLN A 16 1.28 7.90 -2.60
CA GLN A 16 0.85 8.01 -4.00
C GLN A 16 -0.60 7.53 -4.18
N ALA A 17 -1.00 6.48 -3.47
CA ALA A 17 -2.40 6.03 -3.47
C ALA A 17 -3.35 7.13 -2.96
N SER A 18 -3.03 7.80 -1.85
CA SER A 18 -3.85 8.89 -1.33
C SER A 18 -4.00 10.04 -2.33
N ARG A 19 -2.91 10.38 -3.04
CA ARG A 19 -2.95 11.41 -4.10
C ARG A 19 -3.82 11.00 -5.30
N LEU A 20 -3.77 9.73 -5.69
CA LEU A 20 -4.64 9.20 -6.75
C LEU A 20 -6.11 9.17 -6.34
N VAL A 21 -6.41 8.85 -5.08
CA VAL A 21 -7.77 8.97 -4.53
C VAL A 21 -8.26 10.41 -4.63
N GLU A 22 -7.45 11.39 -4.20
CA GLU A 22 -7.82 12.81 -4.23
C GLU A 22 -7.96 13.37 -5.66
N ASN A 23 -7.05 12.99 -6.56
CA ASN A 23 -6.97 13.61 -7.88
C ASN A 23 -7.80 12.89 -8.95
N ARG A 24 -8.08 11.58 -8.78
CA ARG A 24 -8.75 10.75 -9.79
C ARG A 24 -10.01 10.05 -9.29
N GLY A 25 -10.39 10.26 -8.03
CA GLY A 25 -11.59 9.62 -7.45
C GLY A 25 -11.50 8.09 -7.37
N MET A 26 -10.30 7.52 -7.40
CA MET A 26 -10.09 6.09 -7.26
C MET A 26 -10.30 5.66 -5.80
N VAL A 27 -10.55 4.37 -5.58
CA VAL A 27 -10.63 3.79 -4.23
C VAL A 27 -9.37 3.00 -3.93
N GLN A 28 -8.74 3.31 -2.81
CA GLN A 28 -7.58 2.56 -2.33
C GLN A 28 -8.01 1.35 -1.50
N LEU A 29 -7.61 0.16 -1.89
CA LEU A 29 -7.71 -1.07 -1.09
C LEU A 29 -6.32 -1.37 -0.50
N SER A 30 -6.06 -0.82 0.69
CA SER A 30 -4.82 -1.06 1.43
C SER A 30 -5.01 -2.24 2.39
N THR A 31 -4.47 -3.41 2.04
CA THR A 31 -4.60 -4.61 2.88
C THR A 31 -4.02 -4.41 4.28
N GLY A 32 -2.93 -3.66 4.39
CA GLY A 32 -2.34 -3.32 5.69
C GLY A 32 -3.27 -2.49 6.56
N ASP A 33 -3.98 -1.51 5.99
CA ASP A 33 -4.91 -0.65 6.74
C ASP A 33 -6.20 -1.40 7.08
N MET A 34 -6.71 -2.23 6.16
CA MET A 34 -7.87 -3.09 6.39
C MET A 34 -7.63 -4.07 7.54
N LEU A 35 -6.47 -4.74 7.55
CA LEU A 35 -6.09 -5.63 8.65
C LEU A 35 -5.88 -4.89 9.97
N ARG A 36 -5.25 -3.71 9.96
CA ARG A 36 -5.14 -2.86 11.18
C ARG A 36 -6.49 -2.42 11.71
N ALA A 37 -7.43 -2.09 10.84
CA ALA A 37 -8.81 -1.80 11.24
C ALA A 37 -9.49 -3.01 11.89
N ALA A 38 -9.31 -4.21 11.30
CA ALA A 38 -9.82 -5.45 11.86
C ALA A 38 -9.20 -5.78 13.24
N VAL A 39 -7.90 -5.54 13.40
CA VAL A 39 -7.20 -5.69 14.70
C VAL A 39 -7.77 -4.73 15.73
N LYS A 40 -7.97 -3.46 15.37
CA LYS A 40 -8.55 -2.45 16.26
C LYS A 40 -9.99 -2.76 16.66
N ALA A 41 -10.76 -3.34 15.76
CA ALA A 41 -12.14 -3.76 16.00
C ALA A 41 -12.25 -5.14 16.65
N GLU A 42 -11.11 -5.79 16.97
CA GLU A 42 -11.04 -7.13 17.59
C GLU A 42 -11.86 -8.18 16.86
N THR A 43 -11.97 -8.07 15.54
CA THR A 43 -12.66 -9.10 14.74
C THR A 43 -11.91 -10.42 14.78
N PRO A 44 -12.57 -11.58 14.51
CA PRO A 44 -11.88 -12.88 14.45
C PRO A 44 -10.67 -12.89 13.49
N VAL A 45 -10.74 -12.16 12.37
CA VAL A 45 -9.65 -11.98 11.43
C VAL A 45 -8.55 -11.10 12.04
N GLY A 46 -8.94 -9.99 12.69
CA GLY A 46 -8.00 -9.09 13.35
C GLY A 46 -7.20 -9.77 14.46
N LEU A 47 -7.85 -10.57 15.29
CA LEU A 47 -7.18 -11.33 16.35
C LEU A 47 -6.14 -12.33 15.81
N LYS A 48 -6.45 -13.00 14.69
CA LYS A 48 -5.50 -13.89 14.01
C LYS A 48 -4.34 -13.13 13.35
N ALA A 49 -4.61 -11.96 12.77
CA ALA A 49 -3.64 -11.17 12.05
C ALA A 49 -2.65 -10.43 12.97
N LYS A 50 -3.05 -10.07 14.20
CA LYS A 50 -2.31 -9.19 15.08
C LYS A 50 -0.86 -9.62 15.30
N ALA A 51 -0.63 -10.82 15.84
CA ALA A 51 0.73 -11.32 16.15
C ALA A 51 1.61 -11.42 14.88
N ILE A 52 1.01 -11.83 13.75
CA ILE A 52 1.71 -11.97 12.47
C ILE A 52 2.17 -10.59 11.97
N MET A 53 1.29 -9.59 12.06
CA MET A 53 1.62 -8.22 11.61
C MET A 53 2.67 -7.56 12.52
N GLU A 54 2.57 -7.76 13.83
CA GLU A 54 3.53 -7.22 14.81
C GLU A 54 4.94 -7.79 14.61
N SER A 55 5.05 -9.06 14.19
CA SER A 55 6.33 -9.69 13.83
C SER A 55 6.83 -9.34 12.41
N GLY A 56 6.06 -8.61 11.61
CA GLY A 56 6.39 -8.24 10.23
C GLY A 56 6.10 -9.30 9.17
N GLY A 57 5.44 -10.40 9.55
CA GLY A 57 5.05 -11.48 8.65
C GLY A 57 3.85 -11.13 7.75
N LEU A 58 3.54 -12.04 6.82
CA LEU A 58 2.36 -11.95 5.96
C LEU A 58 1.21 -12.78 6.53
N VAL A 59 0.04 -12.18 6.62
CA VAL A 59 -1.22 -12.89 6.91
C VAL A 59 -1.53 -13.85 5.75
N SER A 60 -2.21 -14.96 6.03
CA SER A 60 -2.49 -15.99 5.02
C SER A 60 -3.17 -15.44 3.77
N ASP A 61 -2.81 -15.98 2.61
CA ASP A 61 -3.32 -15.55 1.30
C ASP A 61 -4.85 -15.62 1.22
N GLU A 62 -5.45 -16.68 1.81
CA GLU A 62 -6.89 -16.86 1.84
C GLU A 62 -7.62 -15.75 2.60
N ILE A 63 -7.11 -15.35 3.76
CA ILE A 63 -7.69 -14.26 4.56
C ILE A 63 -7.60 -12.95 3.79
N VAL A 64 -6.41 -12.64 3.23
CA VAL A 64 -6.18 -11.37 2.54
C VAL A 64 -7.01 -11.29 1.26
N SER A 65 -7.05 -12.36 0.46
CA SER A 65 -7.85 -12.41 -0.77
C SER A 65 -9.35 -12.32 -0.47
N GLY A 66 -9.81 -12.93 0.62
CA GLY A 66 -11.20 -12.81 1.08
C GLY A 66 -11.58 -11.36 1.39
N ILE A 67 -10.75 -10.64 2.15
CA ILE A 67 -10.98 -9.22 2.48
C ILE A 67 -11.03 -8.36 1.20
N ILE A 68 -10.14 -8.60 0.23
CA ILE A 68 -10.14 -7.89 -1.05
C ILE A 68 -11.41 -8.21 -1.85
N GLY A 69 -11.83 -9.47 -1.89
CA GLY A 69 -13.06 -9.88 -2.56
C GLY A 69 -14.30 -9.16 -2.01
N GLU A 70 -14.47 -9.15 -0.69
CA GLU A 70 -15.57 -8.44 -0.01
C GLU A 70 -15.53 -6.92 -0.31
N ALA A 71 -14.33 -6.33 -0.29
CA ALA A 71 -14.17 -4.91 -0.59
C ALA A 71 -14.54 -4.58 -2.05
N LEU A 72 -14.16 -5.44 -3.01
CA LEU A 72 -14.52 -5.27 -4.42
C LEU A 72 -16.03 -5.40 -4.65
N ASP A 73 -16.72 -6.30 -3.91
CA ASP A 73 -18.18 -6.48 -4.00
C ASP A 73 -18.96 -5.25 -3.53
N ALA A 74 -18.37 -4.45 -2.65
CA ALA A 74 -18.96 -3.21 -2.16
C ALA A 74 -18.81 -2.02 -3.13
N LEU A 75 -18.02 -2.18 -4.21
CA LEU A 75 -17.74 -1.10 -5.17
C LEU A 75 -18.54 -1.25 -6.45
N SER A 76 -18.96 -0.11 -7.02
CA SER A 76 -19.52 -0.09 -8.37
C SER A 76 -18.48 -0.57 -9.41
N PRO A 77 -18.90 -1.27 -10.47
CA PRO A 77 -17.99 -1.79 -11.51
C PRO A 77 -17.11 -0.71 -12.17
N GLU A 78 -17.61 0.51 -12.28
CA GLU A 78 -16.89 1.65 -12.89
C GLU A 78 -15.86 2.29 -11.95
N THR A 79 -15.93 1.99 -10.65
CA THR A 79 -15.00 2.57 -9.67
C THR A 79 -13.58 2.09 -9.93
N GLY A 80 -12.66 3.04 -10.15
CA GLY A 80 -11.23 2.75 -10.27
C GLY A 80 -10.64 2.30 -8.94
N VAL A 81 -9.79 1.27 -8.95
CA VAL A 81 -9.25 0.65 -7.74
C VAL A 81 -7.72 0.70 -7.73
N ILE A 82 -7.17 1.05 -6.58
CA ILE A 82 -5.73 0.99 -6.29
C ILE A 82 -5.51 -0.13 -5.27
N PHE A 83 -4.81 -1.19 -5.69
CA PHE A 83 -4.37 -2.24 -4.78
C PHE A 83 -3.05 -1.82 -4.14
N ASP A 84 -3.06 -1.56 -2.83
CA ASP A 84 -1.88 -1.19 -2.05
C ASP A 84 -1.54 -2.30 -1.05
N GLY A 85 -0.36 -2.91 -1.25
CA GLY A 85 0.08 -4.04 -0.45
C GLY A 85 -0.66 -5.35 -0.77
N TYR A 86 -1.24 -5.47 -1.95
CA TYR A 86 -1.81 -6.69 -2.52
C TYR A 86 -1.67 -6.64 -4.05
N PRO A 87 -1.27 -7.75 -4.70
CA PRO A 87 -0.84 -9.01 -4.10
C PRO A 87 0.58 -8.93 -3.52
N ARG A 88 0.91 -9.86 -2.58
CA ARG A 88 2.24 -10.01 -2.00
C ARG A 88 2.86 -11.39 -2.23
N THR A 89 2.12 -12.31 -2.80
CA THR A 89 2.55 -13.66 -3.17
C THR A 89 2.06 -14.02 -4.56
N GLN A 90 2.66 -15.04 -5.19
CA GLN A 90 2.17 -15.55 -6.48
C GLN A 90 0.74 -16.08 -6.37
N ALA A 91 0.40 -16.76 -5.26
CA ALA A 91 -0.96 -17.25 -5.02
C ALA A 91 -1.97 -16.09 -4.96
N GLN A 92 -1.61 -15.00 -4.28
CA GLN A 92 -2.44 -13.78 -4.26
C GLN A 92 -2.54 -13.12 -5.64
N ALA A 93 -1.49 -13.16 -6.47
CA ALA A 93 -1.54 -12.61 -7.83
C ALA A 93 -2.56 -13.36 -8.70
N HIS A 94 -2.56 -14.69 -8.66
CA HIS A 94 -3.58 -15.49 -9.34
C HIS A 94 -4.98 -15.26 -8.76
N SER A 95 -5.10 -15.21 -7.44
CA SER A 95 -6.38 -14.91 -6.79
C SER A 95 -6.94 -13.55 -7.18
N LEU A 96 -6.08 -12.53 -7.36
CA LEU A 96 -6.51 -11.21 -7.84
C LEU A 96 -7.07 -11.29 -9.27
N ASP A 97 -6.41 -12.03 -10.16
CA ASP A 97 -6.90 -12.23 -11.52
C ASP A 97 -8.31 -12.86 -11.48
N ASP A 98 -8.50 -13.96 -10.72
CA ASP A 98 -9.80 -14.63 -10.56
C ASP A 98 -10.87 -13.68 -9.97
N LEU A 99 -10.49 -12.87 -8.97
CA LEU A 99 -11.40 -11.91 -8.33
C LEU A 99 -11.85 -10.80 -9.29
N LEU A 100 -10.95 -10.33 -10.15
CA LEU A 100 -11.25 -9.30 -11.15
C LEU A 100 -12.09 -9.88 -12.29
N ASP A 101 -11.72 -11.04 -12.83
CA ASP A 101 -12.42 -11.71 -13.92
C ASP A 101 -13.87 -12.03 -13.54
N ALA A 102 -14.09 -12.55 -12.31
CA ALA A 102 -15.43 -12.84 -11.79
C ALA A 102 -16.35 -11.60 -11.71
N ARG A 103 -15.75 -10.40 -11.73
CA ARG A 103 -16.46 -9.10 -11.65
C ARG A 103 -16.42 -8.30 -12.94
N GLY A 104 -15.94 -8.91 -14.04
CA GLY A 104 -15.79 -8.25 -15.33
C GLY A 104 -14.83 -7.05 -15.30
N ARG A 105 -13.85 -7.09 -14.39
CA ARG A 105 -12.82 -6.06 -14.25
C ARG A 105 -11.50 -6.56 -14.84
N THR A 106 -10.65 -5.63 -15.26
CA THR A 106 -9.27 -5.91 -15.74
C THR A 106 -8.26 -5.21 -14.86
N LEU A 107 -7.06 -5.78 -14.76
CA LEU A 107 -5.90 -5.10 -14.20
C LEU A 107 -5.21 -4.32 -15.32
N ASP A 108 -5.18 -3.00 -15.22
CA ASP A 108 -4.69 -2.11 -16.29
C ASP A 108 -3.20 -1.81 -16.15
N HIS A 109 -2.72 -1.51 -14.94
CA HIS A 109 -1.32 -1.15 -14.69
C HIS A 109 -0.79 -1.75 -13.40
N VAL A 110 0.49 -2.10 -13.42
CA VAL A 110 1.30 -2.39 -12.23
C VAL A 110 2.42 -1.36 -12.18
N ILE A 111 2.41 -0.51 -11.17
CA ILE A 111 3.39 0.55 -11.01
C ILE A 111 4.36 0.17 -9.90
N GLU A 112 5.59 -0.14 -10.27
CA GLU A 112 6.67 -0.43 -9.34
C GLU A 112 7.33 0.87 -8.91
N LEU A 113 7.31 1.15 -7.60
CA LEU A 113 8.12 2.21 -6.99
C LEU A 113 9.49 1.62 -6.65
N ALA A 114 10.47 1.87 -7.51
CA ALA A 114 11.84 1.44 -7.32
C ALA A 114 12.52 2.35 -6.28
N VAL A 115 13.12 1.75 -5.25
CA VAL A 115 13.75 2.47 -4.14
C VAL A 115 15.04 1.80 -3.70
N ASP A 116 15.95 2.59 -3.15
CA ASP A 116 17.13 2.10 -2.48
C ASP A 116 16.74 1.53 -1.11
N GLU A 117 17.08 0.26 -0.88
CA GLU A 117 16.74 -0.44 0.36
C GLU A 117 17.43 0.16 1.59
N ASP A 118 18.64 0.72 1.46
CA ASP A 118 19.38 1.30 2.57
C ASP A 118 18.67 2.53 3.16
N ALA A 119 17.93 3.26 2.33
CA ALA A 119 17.15 4.41 2.78
C ALA A 119 15.81 4.03 3.43
N LEU A 120 15.35 2.78 3.30
CA LEU A 120 14.00 2.40 3.70
C LEU A 120 13.81 2.29 5.21
N VAL A 121 14.84 1.91 5.95
CA VAL A 121 14.76 1.80 7.41
C VAL A 121 14.43 3.19 7.99
N GLU A 122 15.17 4.22 7.62
CA GLU A 122 14.91 5.60 8.06
C GLU A 122 13.51 6.06 7.65
N ARG A 123 13.12 5.83 6.38
CA ARG A 123 11.79 6.20 5.86
C ARG A 123 10.63 5.56 6.62
N ILE A 124 10.79 4.34 7.13
CA ILE A 124 9.74 3.66 7.85
C ILE A 124 9.72 4.06 9.32
N THR A 125 10.87 4.08 9.98
CA THR A 125 10.96 4.36 11.42
C THR A 125 10.63 5.80 11.76
N GLY A 126 10.89 6.76 10.86
CA GLY A 126 10.53 8.17 11.00
C GLY A 126 9.09 8.50 10.64
N ARG A 127 8.31 7.54 10.18
CA ARG A 127 6.92 7.75 9.73
C ARG A 127 5.94 7.90 10.89
N PHE A 128 5.00 8.83 10.76
CA PHE A 128 3.83 8.96 11.65
C PHE A 128 2.61 9.47 10.86
N THR A 129 1.44 9.37 11.45
CA THR A 129 0.18 9.77 10.79
C THR A 129 -0.70 10.54 11.75
N CYS A 130 -1.46 11.50 11.22
CA CYS A 130 -2.53 12.14 11.97
C CYS A 130 -3.58 11.11 12.40
N ALA A 131 -3.92 11.08 13.69
CA ALA A 131 -4.87 10.12 14.23
C ALA A 131 -6.30 10.37 13.73
N ALA A 132 -6.64 11.62 13.39
CA ALA A 132 -7.97 12.03 12.96
C ALA A 132 -8.24 11.74 11.46
N CYS A 133 -7.33 12.15 10.56
CA CYS A 133 -7.58 12.06 9.11
C CYS A 133 -6.67 11.08 8.37
N GLY A 134 -5.68 10.49 9.03
CA GLY A 134 -4.75 9.53 8.41
C GLY A 134 -3.64 10.16 7.57
N GLU A 135 -3.57 11.50 7.48
CA GLU A 135 -2.50 12.20 6.74
C GLU A 135 -1.12 11.74 7.22
N GLY A 136 -0.26 11.37 6.26
CA GLY A 136 1.07 10.83 6.53
C GLY A 136 2.13 11.92 6.66
N TYR A 137 3.00 11.77 7.65
CA TYR A 137 4.13 12.63 7.93
C TYR A 137 5.41 11.82 8.17
N HIS A 138 6.53 12.53 8.22
CA HIS A 138 7.84 11.95 8.50
C HIS A 138 8.70 12.94 9.30
N ASP A 139 9.50 12.42 10.21
CA ASP A 139 10.36 13.24 11.08
C ASP A 139 11.36 14.14 10.31
N SER A 140 11.82 13.68 9.14
CA SER A 140 12.80 14.40 8.30
C SER A 140 12.21 14.86 6.96
N PHE A 141 11.46 14.01 6.26
CA PHE A 141 11.08 14.23 4.86
C PHE A 141 9.76 14.96 4.65
N LYS A 142 8.85 14.91 5.62
CA LYS A 142 7.54 15.58 5.54
C LYS A 142 7.04 15.94 6.92
N ARG A 143 7.51 17.06 7.46
CA ARG A 143 7.02 17.60 8.74
C ARG A 143 5.74 18.39 8.54
N PRO A 144 4.83 18.44 9.55
CA PRO A 144 3.76 19.42 9.56
C PRO A 144 4.32 20.84 9.48
N LYS A 145 3.64 21.75 8.80
CA LYS A 145 4.03 23.17 8.69
C LYS A 145 4.07 23.87 10.05
N ALA A 146 3.08 23.56 10.89
CA ALA A 146 3.06 23.96 12.30
C ALA A 146 3.31 22.71 13.14
N ASP A 147 4.29 22.78 14.04
CA ASP A 147 4.67 21.64 14.89
C ASP A 147 3.47 21.15 15.71
N GLY A 148 3.23 19.85 15.67
CA GLY A 148 2.11 19.20 16.36
C GLY A 148 0.72 19.46 15.78
N VAL A 149 0.58 20.08 14.59
CA VAL A 149 -0.73 20.36 13.95
C VAL A 149 -0.78 19.77 12.56
N CYS A 150 -1.81 18.98 12.27
CA CYS A 150 -2.01 18.38 10.95
C CYS A 150 -2.37 19.44 9.90
N ASP A 151 -1.61 19.51 8.81
CA ASP A 151 -1.83 20.47 7.71
C ASP A 151 -3.18 20.27 6.99
N LYS A 152 -3.75 19.05 7.05
CA LYS A 152 -4.97 18.70 6.32
C LYS A 152 -6.24 18.96 7.14
N CYS A 153 -6.25 18.62 8.43
CA CYS A 153 -7.46 18.69 9.25
C CYS A 153 -7.33 19.51 10.53
N GLY A 154 -6.14 20.04 10.85
CA GLY A 154 -5.89 20.77 12.09
C GLY A 154 -5.81 19.89 13.35
N GLY A 155 -5.91 18.57 13.24
CA GLY A 155 -5.81 17.64 14.36
C GLY A 155 -4.42 17.69 15.00
N THR A 156 -4.35 17.47 16.32
CA THR A 156 -3.11 17.57 17.12
C THR A 156 -2.62 16.21 17.63
N GLU A 157 -3.36 15.15 17.39
CA GLU A 157 -2.95 13.81 17.77
C GLU A 157 -2.29 13.09 16.60
N PHE A 158 -1.11 12.52 16.84
CA PHE A 158 -0.36 11.74 15.88
C PHE A 158 -0.06 10.36 16.45
N LYS A 159 0.03 9.38 15.55
CA LYS A 159 0.35 7.99 15.92
C LYS A 159 1.43 7.41 15.04
N ARG A 160 2.25 6.55 15.62
CA ARG A 160 3.20 5.68 14.91
C ARG A 160 2.65 4.27 14.87
N ARG A 161 3.01 3.52 13.85
CA ARG A 161 2.63 2.10 13.74
C ARG A 161 3.53 1.27 14.63
N ALA A 162 2.97 0.26 15.28
CA ALA A 162 3.74 -0.64 16.15
C ALA A 162 4.80 -1.45 15.36
N ASP A 163 4.52 -1.70 14.07
CA ASP A 163 5.38 -2.43 13.14
C ASP A 163 6.42 -1.54 12.42
N ASP A 164 6.60 -0.28 12.84
CA ASP A 164 7.58 0.66 12.26
C ASP A 164 8.85 0.77 13.15
N ASN A 165 9.37 -0.36 13.61
CA ASN A 165 10.66 -0.48 14.28
C ASN A 165 11.67 -1.21 13.39
N GLU A 166 12.97 -1.01 13.63
CA GLU A 166 14.04 -1.50 12.78
C GLU A 166 14.00 -3.02 12.58
N GLU A 167 13.78 -3.81 13.64
CA GLU A 167 13.74 -5.27 13.59
C GLU A 167 12.59 -5.76 12.69
N THR A 168 11.38 -5.24 12.92
CA THR A 168 10.21 -5.57 12.11
C THR A 168 10.36 -5.11 10.66
N VAL A 169 10.98 -3.94 10.43
CA VAL A 169 11.25 -3.44 9.08
C VAL A 169 12.18 -4.38 8.32
N ARG A 170 13.26 -4.87 8.95
CA ARG A 170 14.18 -5.85 8.33
C ARG A 170 13.46 -7.15 7.97
N THR A 171 12.60 -7.65 8.84
CA THR A 171 11.75 -8.82 8.57
C THR A 171 10.84 -8.58 7.37
N ARG A 172 10.15 -7.45 7.32
CA ARG A 172 9.26 -7.06 6.21
C ARG A 172 10.00 -6.93 4.89
N MET A 173 11.24 -6.45 4.90
CA MET A 173 12.10 -6.39 3.71
C MET A 173 12.48 -7.79 3.22
N ALA A 174 12.83 -8.70 4.14
CA ALA A 174 13.12 -10.09 3.80
C ALA A 174 11.88 -10.78 3.18
N GLU A 175 10.70 -10.61 3.78
CA GLU A 175 9.43 -11.12 3.25
C GLU A 175 9.12 -10.54 1.87
N TYR A 176 9.35 -9.24 1.66
CA TYR A 176 9.16 -8.59 0.36
C TYR A 176 10.04 -9.24 -0.72
N ARG A 177 11.35 -9.39 -0.46
CA ARG A 177 12.28 -10.00 -1.41
C ARG A 177 11.94 -11.46 -1.71
N ALA A 178 11.56 -12.22 -0.68
CA ALA A 178 11.30 -13.64 -0.83
C ALA A 178 9.96 -13.95 -1.52
N LYS A 179 8.93 -13.15 -1.28
CA LYS A 179 7.56 -13.49 -1.67
C LYS A 179 6.92 -12.49 -2.63
N THR A 180 7.24 -11.19 -2.52
CA THR A 180 6.55 -10.13 -3.28
C THR A 180 7.32 -9.75 -4.54
N ALA A 181 8.62 -9.53 -4.47
CA ALA A 181 9.42 -9.22 -5.66
C ALA A 181 9.27 -10.28 -6.77
N PRO A 182 9.16 -11.59 -6.48
CA PRO A 182 8.98 -12.62 -7.50
C PRO A 182 7.64 -12.57 -8.27
N ILE A 183 6.70 -11.70 -7.91
CA ILE A 183 5.47 -11.52 -8.71
C ILE A 183 5.65 -10.56 -9.90
N LEU A 184 6.66 -9.71 -9.89
CA LEU A 184 6.95 -8.76 -10.97
C LEU A 184 7.02 -9.42 -12.36
N PRO A 185 7.77 -10.52 -12.55
CA PRO A 185 7.85 -11.21 -13.84
C PRO A 185 6.50 -11.68 -14.39
N ILE A 186 5.52 -12.00 -13.52
CA ILE A 186 4.16 -12.39 -13.93
C ILE A 186 3.49 -11.24 -14.68
N TYR A 187 3.62 -10.02 -14.18
CA TYR A 187 3.04 -8.83 -14.77
C TYR A 187 3.89 -8.23 -15.89
N GLU A 188 5.22 -8.40 -15.85
CA GLU A 188 6.12 -8.03 -16.94
C GLU A 188 5.80 -8.82 -18.22
N ALA A 189 5.54 -10.12 -18.09
CA ALA A 189 5.13 -10.98 -19.21
C ALA A 189 3.80 -10.52 -19.86
N ARG A 190 2.98 -9.78 -19.13
CA ARG A 190 1.71 -9.20 -19.61
C ARG A 190 1.91 -7.80 -20.21
N GLY A 191 3.09 -7.20 -20.09
CA GLY A 191 3.41 -5.87 -20.62
C GLY A 191 2.74 -4.70 -19.88
N ILE A 192 2.27 -4.91 -18.64
CA ILE A 192 1.53 -3.91 -17.86
C ILE A 192 2.34 -3.27 -16.74
N VAL A 193 3.63 -3.61 -16.61
CA VAL A 193 4.51 -3.04 -15.58
C VAL A 193 5.15 -1.74 -16.05
N SER A 194 5.10 -0.74 -15.20
CA SER A 194 5.86 0.51 -15.35
C SER A 194 6.66 0.78 -14.08
N ARG A 195 7.92 1.21 -14.23
CA ARG A 195 8.80 1.55 -13.11
C ARG A 195 8.90 3.05 -12.93
N VAL A 196 8.79 3.49 -11.68
CA VAL A 196 8.95 4.89 -11.27
C VAL A 196 10.02 4.96 -10.19
N ASP A 197 10.89 5.96 -10.26
CA ASP A 197 11.88 6.22 -9.23
C ASP A 197 11.20 6.72 -7.94
N GLY A 198 11.05 5.82 -6.95
CA GLY A 198 10.47 6.14 -5.65
C GLY A 198 11.40 6.93 -4.71
N MET A 199 12.64 7.23 -5.16
CA MET A 199 13.57 8.10 -4.44
C MET A 199 13.45 9.56 -4.85
N ALA A 200 12.80 9.85 -5.97
CA ALA A 200 12.54 11.21 -6.42
C ALA A 200 11.60 11.98 -5.45
N ASP A 201 11.46 13.28 -5.68
CA ASP A 201 10.48 14.08 -4.94
C ASP A 201 9.05 13.54 -5.09
N MET A 202 8.24 13.70 -4.05
CA MET A 202 6.87 13.17 -4.03
C MET A 202 6.00 13.68 -5.19
N ASP A 203 6.23 14.91 -5.64
CA ASP A 203 5.46 15.52 -6.73
C ASP A 203 5.93 14.96 -8.08
N ASP A 204 7.23 14.73 -8.25
CA ASP A 204 7.80 14.10 -9.45
C ASP A 204 7.33 12.65 -9.59
N VAL A 205 7.31 11.89 -8.49
CA VAL A 205 6.74 10.54 -8.47
C VAL A 205 5.26 10.56 -8.88
N SER A 206 4.48 11.51 -8.35
CA SER A 206 3.06 11.66 -8.70
C SER A 206 2.88 12.00 -10.18
N ALA A 207 3.70 12.90 -10.73
CA ALA A 207 3.65 13.27 -12.14
C ALA A 207 4.02 12.09 -13.05
N ALA A 208 5.04 11.32 -12.68
CA ALA A 208 5.43 10.12 -13.43
C ALA A 208 4.31 9.07 -13.43
N ILE A 209 3.65 8.83 -12.29
CA ILE A 209 2.50 7.93 -12.20
C ILE A 209 1.35 8.45 -13.07
N ALA A 210 1.01 9.73 -12.99
CA ALA A 210 -0.04 10.33 -13.79
C ALA A 210 0.20 10.13 -15.29
N ALA A 211 1.44 10.37 -15.74
CA ALA A 211 1.84 10.18 -17.14
C ALA A 211 1.73 8.73 -17.63
N ILE A 212 1.84 7.74 -16.73
CA ILE A 212 1.61 6.33 -17.05
C ILE A 212 0.11 6.05 -17.22
N LEU A 213 -0.72 6.59 -16.33
CA LEU A 213 -2.16 6.33 -16.30
C LEU A 213 -2.93 7.10 -17.41
N ASP A 214 -2.32 8.09 -18.03
CA ASP A 214 -2.92 8.93 -19.08
C ASP A 214 -2.57 8.42 -20.50
N ARG A 215 -1.87 7.30 -20.65
CA ARG A 215 -1.54 6.65 -21.93
C ARG A 215 -2.67 5.77 -22.42
#